data_268e70cf69d51a425ee1e69c71c70f23
#
_entry.id   268e70cf69d51a425ee1e69c71c70f23
#
_cell.length_a   1.000
_cell.length_b   1.000
_cell.length_c   1.000
_cell.angle_alpha   90.00
_cell.angle_beta   90.00
_cell.angle_gamma   90.00
#
_symmetry.space_group_name_H-M   'P 1'
#
loop_
_entity.id
_entity.type
_entity.pdbx_description
1 polymer ?
#
loop_
_entity_poly.entity_id
_entity_poly.type
_entity_poly.pdbx_seq_one_letter_code
_entity_poly.pdbx_strand_id
1 'polypeptide(L)'
;MRRMLAVLGDYYHCSDQLLALLESTDLPDDLEVTVRRYPESFEPSSLVGYDLLLLAAIGRLRPKESQEHWMTEEVERSLADHVAGGAGLLLVHAGTASHPTGGALRALTGGHFLRHPPEHPPVTITPVVDHPITDGVTSFTHPDEHYFLDVDDDVTQLLSATSELGEQSGGWCRTHGSGRVAALVPGHTREMLAEPMMRRLLANAVRWCSGA
;
A
#
# COMPACT_ATOMS: atom_id res chain seq x y z
N MET A 1 -22.78 -3.68 4.67
CA MET A 1 -21.51 -4.20 5.20
C MET A 1 -20.50 -4.15 4.08
N ARG A 2 -19.43 -3.40 4.26
CA ARG A 2 -18.35 -3.26 3.28
C ARG A 2 -17.40 -4.45 3.39
N ARG A 3 -16.72 -4.79 2.30
CA ARG A 3 -15.81 -5.93 2.25
C ARG A 3 -14.43 -5.51 1.76
N MET A 4 -13.39 -5.88 2.49
CA MET A 4 -12.00 -5.67 2.12
C MET A 4 -11.30 -6.99 1.79
N LEU A 5 -10.59 -7.03 0.68
CA LEU A 5 -9.63 -8.08 0.37
C LEU A 5 -8.23 -7.57 0.72
N ALA A 6 -7.57 -8.20 1.68
CA ALA A 6 -6.19 -7.90 2.05
C ALA A 6 -5.25 -8.98 1.50
N VAL A 7 -4.36 -8.58 0.59
CA VAL A 7 -3.31 -9.44 0.01
C VAL A 7 -2.00 -9.14 0.72
N LEU A 8 -1.50 -10.08 1.52
CA LEU A 8 -0.41 -9.85 2.48
C LEU A 8 0.76 -10.78 2.28
N GLY A 9 1.95 -10.21 2.19
CA GLY A 9 3.22 -10.92 2.23
C GLY A 9 3.64 -11.52 0.91
N ASP A 10 4.93 -11.64 0.76
CA ASP A 10 5.62 -12.22 -0.38
C ASP A 10 6.98 -12.80 0.08
N TYR A 11 7.85 -13.13 -0.86
CA TYR A 11 9.16 -13.71 -0.54
C TYR A 11 10.00 -12.87 0.43
N TYR A 12 9.87 -11.53 0.38
CA TYR A 12 10.67 -10.59 1.19
C TYR A 12 9.92 -10.05 2.42
N HIS A 13 8.59 -10.12 2.40
CA HIS A 13 7.72 -9.47 3.38
C HIS A 13 6.89 -10.49 4.16
N CYS A 14 7.09 -10.54 5.47
CA CYS A 14 6.46 -11.51 6.35
C CYS A 14 4.95 -11.24 6.50
N SER A 15 4.11 -12.15 6.00
CA SER A 15 2.65 -12.01 6.08
C SER A 15 2.12 -11.99 7.52
N ASP A 16 2.79 -12.64 8.48
CA ASP A 16 2.36 -12.65 9.89
C ASP A 16 2.54 -11.28 10.55
N GLN A 17 3.59 -10.54 10.19
CA GLN A 17 3.81 -9.18 10.69
C GLN A 17 2.79 -8.20 10.10
N LEU A 18 2.49 -8.31 8.82
CA LEU A 18 1.46 -7.51 8.16
C LEU A 18 0.05 -7.83 8.69
N LEU A 19 -0.21 -9.11 8.97
CA LEU A 19 -1.48 -9.51 9.60
C LEU A 19 -1.58 -8.96 11.01
N ALA A 20 -0.51 -9.01 11.81
CA ALA A 20 -0.50 -8.45 13.16
C ALA A 20 -0.75 -6.93 13.16
N LEU A 21 -0.19 -6.19 12.17
CA LEU A 21 -0.53 -4.79 11.96
C LEU A 21 -2.03 -4.63 11.69
N LEU A 22 -2.60 -5.39 10.76
CA LEU A 22 -4.01 -5.31 10.39
C LEU A 22 -4.93 -5.64 11.56
N GLU A 23 -4.67 -6.73 12.29
CA GLU A 23 -5.44 -7.17 13.45
C GLU A 23 -5.36 -6.19 14.64
N SER A 24 -4.25 -5.47 14.78
CA SER A 24 -4.07 -4.45 15.83
C SER A 24 -4.60 -3.06 15.44
N THR A 25 -5.11 -2.91 14.22
CA THR A 25 -5.65 -1.65 13.69
C THR A 25 -7.13 -1.53 14.02
N ASP A 26 -7.54 -0.34 14.46
CA ASP A 26 -8.94 0.01 14.71
C ASP A 26 -9.68 0.23 13.38
N LEU A 27 -10.17 -0.87 12.80
CA LEU A 27 -10.92 -0.88 11.54
C LEU A 27 -12.39 -0.54 11.77
N PRO A 28 -13.12 -0.07 10.74
CA PRO A 28 -14.57 0.16 10.84
C PRO A 28 -15.32 -1.12 11.20
N ASP A 29 -16.28 -1.04 12.15
CA ASP A 29 -17.10 -2.19 12.62
C ASP A 29 -17.92 -2.86 11.51
N ASP A 30 -18.24 -2.12 10.46
CA ASP A 30 -19.02 -2.60 9.30
C ASP A 30 -18.13 -3.11 8.14
N LEU A 31 -16.82 -3.32 8.38
CA LEU A 31 -15.86 -3.82 7.39
C LEU A 31 -15.54 -5.30 7.63
N GLU A 32 -15.99 -6.15 6.72
CA GLU A 32 -15.59 -7.56 6.66
C GLU A 32 -14.25 -7.70 5.95
N VAL A 33 -13.26 -8.35 6.57
CA VAL A 33 -11.92 -8.53 6.04
C VAL A 33 -11.68 -9.97 5.60
N THR A 34 -11.31 -10.16 4.33
CA THR A 34 -10.79 -11.42 3.79
C THR A 34 -9.30 -11.29 3.57
N VAL A 35 -8.50 -12.19 4.15
CA VAL A 35 -7.04 -12.19 4.00
C VAL A 35 -6.59 -13.28 3.03
N ARG A 36 -5.76 -12.91 2.05
CA ARG A 36 -4.96 -13.82 1.22
C ARG A 36 -3.50 -13.60 1.51
N ARG A 37 -2.78 -14.67 1.82
CA ARG A 37 -1.34 -14.63 2.11
C ARG A 37 -0.57 -15.22 0.95
N TYR A 38 0.59 -14.64 0.63
CA TYR A 38 1.53 -15.15 -0.38
C TYR A 38 0.82 -15.48 -1.70
N PRO A 39 0.34 -14.49 -2.45
CA PRO A 39 -0.44 -14.75 -3.64
C PRO A 39 0.37 -15.56 -4.67
N GLU A 40 -0.17 -16.72 -5.06
CA GLU A 40 0.40 -17.56 -6.13
C GLU A 40 -0.30 -17.30 -7.46
N SER A 41 -1.56 -16.88 -7.40
CA SER A 41 -2.36 -16.45 -8.54
C SER A 41 -3.43 -15.47 -8.10
N PHE A 42 -3.86 -14.64 -9.01
CA PHE A 42 -4.95 -13.70 -8.76
C PHE A 42 -5.77 -13.54 -10.05
N GLU A 43 -7.04 -13.88 -9.97
CA GLU A 43 -7.94 -13.76 -11.09
C GLU A 43 -8.75 -12.46 -10.98
N PRO A 44 -9.07 -11.77 -12.10
CA PRO A 44 -9.92 -10.58 -12.09
C PRO A 44 -11.24 -10.77 -11.32
N SER A 45 -11.84 -11.95 -11.42
CA SER A 45 -13.06 -12.32 -10.70
C SER A 45 -12.91 -12.28 -9.17
N SER A 46 -11.67 -12.34 -8.67
CA SER A 46 -11.37 -12.24 -7.24
C SER A 46 -11.70 -10.86 -6.64
N LEU A 47 -11.85 -9.82 -7.47
CA LEU A 47 -12.20 -8.46 -7.04
C LEU A 47 -13.72 -8.30 -6.81
N VAL A 48 -14.54 -9.17 -7.39
CA VAL A 48 -15.99 -9.03 -7.35
C VAL A 48 -16.51 -9.07 -5.92
N GLY A 49 -17.29 -8.03 -5.56
CA GLY A 49 -17.93 -7.91 -4.26
C GLY A 49 -17.04 -7.37 -3.14
N TYR A 50 -15.84 -6.90 -3.44
CA TYR A 50 -15.00 -6.15 -2.50
C TYR A 50 -15.08 -4.65 -2.80
N ASP A 51 -15.23 -3.86 -1.74
CA ASP A 51 -15.27 -2.40 -1.79
C ASP A 51 -13.86 -1.78 -1.63
N LEU A 52 -12.91 -2.56 -1.11
CA LEU A 52 -11.53 -2.14 -0.88
C LEU A 52 -10.58 -3.31 -1.13
N LEU A 53 -9.50 -3.07 -1.87
CA LEU A 53 -8.32 -3.93 -1.92
C LEU A 53 -7.19 -3.27 -1.11
N LEU A 54 -6.64 -4.01 -0.12
CA LEU A 54 -5.36 -3.70 0.52
C LEU A 54 -4.29 -4.60 -0.09
N LEU A 55 -3.25 -4.00 -0.66
CA LEU A 55 -2.14 -4.70 -1.30
C LEU A 55 -0.84 -4.41 -0.55
N ALA A 56 -0.28 -5.44 0.11
CA ALA A 56 0.99 -5.42 0.82
C ALA A 56 1.85 -6.62 0.40
N ALA A 57 2.04 -6.76 -0.91
CA ALA A 57 2.82 -7.80 -1.55
C ALA A 57 3.39 -7.29 -2.88
N ILE A 58 4.61 -7.70 -3.24
CA ILE A 58 5.17 -7.40 -4.56
C ILE A 58 4.39 -8.12 -5.67
N GLY A 59 4.42 -7.59 -6.89
CA GLY A 59 3.71 -8.18 -8.04
C GLY A 59 4.31 -9.49 -8.58
N ARG A 60 5.48 -9.96 -8.09
CA ARG A 60 6.22 -11.11 -8.59
C ARG A 60 6.01 -12.36 -7.74
N LEU A 61 5.88 -13.53 -8.39
CA LEU A 61 5.65 -14.81 -7.70
C LEU A 61 6.89 -15.33 -6.98
N ARG A 62 7.98 -15.47 -7.70
CA ARG A 62 9.24 -16.06 -7.23
C ARG A 62 10.40 -15.18 -7.63
N PRO A 63 10.62 -14.05 -6.96
CA PRO A 63 11.48 -12.99 -7.45
C PRO A 63 12.96 -13.39 -7.63
N LYS A 64 13.42 -14.47 -6.98
CA LYS A 64 14.78 -15.00 -7.17
C LYS A 64 14.89 -16.06 -8.29
N GLU A 65 13.78 -16.63 -8.71
CA GLU A 65 13.77 -17.79 -9.63
C GLU A 65 13.21 -17.41 -11.01
N SER A 66 12.27 -16.49 -11.07
CA SER A 66 11.57 -16.14 -12.30
C SER A 66 11.18 -14.67 -12.36
N GLN A 67 10.81 -14.20 -13.57
CA GLN A 67 10.19 -12.91 -13.80
C GLN A 67 8.66 -12.98 -13.82
N GLU A 68 8.09 -14.11 -13.40
CA GLU A 68 6.67 -14.36 -13.41
C GLU A 68 5.93 -13.47 -12.42
N HIS A 69 4.82 -12.89 -12.87
CA HIS A 69 3.97 -12.01 -12.07
C HIS A 69 2.62 -12.66 -11.80
N TRP A 70 2.13 -12.58 -10.56
CA TRP A 70 0.74 -12.87 -10.27
C TRP A 70 -0.16 -11.67 -10.58
N MET A 71 0.37 -10.45 -10.48
CA MET A 71 -0.25 -9.21 -10.94
C MET A 71 -0.01 -9.08 -12.45
N THR A 72 -0.83 -9.78 -13.24
CA THR A 72 -0.75 -9.74 -14.70
C THR A 72 -1.34 -8.44 -15.25
N GLU A 73 -1.06 -8.10 -16.50
CA GLU A 73 -1.64 -6.93 -17.16
C GLU A 73 -3.18 -6.94 -17.18
N GLU A 74 -3.78 -8.13 -17.27
CA GLU A 74 -5.24 -8.30 -17.19
C GLU A 74 -5.75 -7.98 -15.79
N VAL A 75 -5.06 -8.45 -14.74
CA VAL A 75 -5.39 -8.14 -13.35
C VAL A 75 -5.23 -6.64 -13.06
N GLU A 76 -4.15 -6.01 -13.54
CA GLU A 76 -3.94 -4.57 -13.39
C GLU A 76 -5.07 -3.74 -14.02
N ARG A 77 -5.48 -4.09 -15.25
CA ARG A 77 -6.60 -3.41 -15.93
C ARG A 77 -7.91 -3.60 -15.17
N SER A 78 -8.22 -4.83 -14.77
CA SER A 78 -9.43 -5.13 -14.03
C SER A 78 -9.47 -4.41 -12.67
N LEU A 79 -8.32 -4.26 -12.02
CA LEU A 79 -8.20 -3.48 -10.80
C LEU A 79 -8.45 -1.98 -11.05
N ALA A 80 -7.88 -1.42 -12.13
CA ALA A 80 -8.10 -0.03 -12.50
C ALA A 80 -9.58 0.24 -12.80
N ASP A 81 -10.25 -0.66 -13.55
CA ASP A 81 -11.68 -0.56 -13.85
C ASP A 81 -12.54 -0.69 -12.57
N HIS A 82 -12.16 -1.61 -11.67
CA HIS A 82 -12.85 -1.80 -10.39
C HIS A 82 -12.79 -0.54 -9.51
N VAL A 83 -11.60 0.07 -9.41
CA VAL A 83 -11.41 1.33 -8.69
C VAL A 83 -12.15 2.46 -9.38
N ALA A 84 -12.08 2.58 -10.71
CA ALA A 84 -12.84 3.60 -11.45
C ALA A 84 -14.35 3.49 -11.21
N GLY A 85 -14.87 2.28 -10.97
CA GLY A 85 -16.25 2.00 -10.61
C GLY A 85 -16.64 2.38 -9.17
N GLY A 86 -15.69 2.77 -8.32
CA GLY A 86 -15.95 3.28 -6.97
C GLY A 86 -15.29 2.50 -5.83
N ALA A 87 -14.59 1.40 -6.12
CA ALA A 87 -13.82 0.68 -5.10
C ALA A 87 -12.57 1.46 -4.63
N GLY A 88 -12.04 1.10 -3.46
CA GLY A 88 -10.79 1.62 -2.96
C GLY A 88 -9.59 0.72 -3.26
N LEU A 89 -8.41 1.34 -3.37
CA LEU A 89 -7.13 0.64 -3.39
C LEU A 89 -6.20 1.27 -2.34
N LEU A 90 -5.69 0.44 -1.44
CA LEU A 90 -4.69 0.83 -0.47
C LEU A 90 -3.43 0.00 -0.67
N LEU A 91 -2.33 0.66 -1.03
CA LEU A 91 -1.00 0.06 -1.13
C LEU A 91 -0.25 0.27 0.18
N VAL A 92 0.37 -0.78 0.69
CA VAL A 92 1.25 -0.71 1.86
C VAL A 92 2.61 -1.27 1.46
N HIS A 93 3.64 -0.48 1.62
CA HIS A 93 5.04 -0.83 1.39
C HIS A 93 5.26 -1.64 0.08
N ALA A 94 5.38 -2.94 0.18
CA ALA A 94 5.58 -3.87 -0.92
C ALA A 94 4.53 -3.75 -2.04
N GLY A 95 3.34 -3.28 -1.73
CA GLY A 95 2.28 -3.05 -2.71
C GLY A 95 2.64 -2.02 -3.79
N THR A 96 3.66 -1.20 -3.56
CA THR A 96 4.18 -0.24 -4.54
C THR A 96 5.26 -0.82 -5.46
N ALA A 97 5.72 -2.05 -5.23
CA ALA A 97 6.91 -2.61 -5.85
C ALA A 97 6.63 -3.72 -6.87
N SER A 98 7.57 -3.86 -7.81
CA SER A 98 7.60 -4.93 -8.82
C SER A 98 6.40 -4.94 -9.78
N HIS A 99 5.93 -3.77 -10.15
CA HIS A 99 4.92 -3.58 -11.20
C HIS A 99 5.57 -3.01 -12.46
N PRO A 100 5.05 -3.31 -13.67
CA PRO A 100 5.52 -2.68 -14.90
C PRO A 100 5.36 -1.16 -14.86
N THR A 101 6.41 -0.42 -15.20
CA THR A 101 6.42 1.06 -15.13
C THR A 101 5.46 1.74 -16.10
N GLY A 102 5.03 1.05 -17.14
CA GLY A 102 4.01 1.52 -18.10
C GLY A 102 2.67 0.82 -17.97
N GLY A 103 2.46 0.04 -16.89
CA GLY A 103 1.24 -0.75 -16.68
C GLY A 103 0.05 0.05 -16.17
N ALA A 104 -1.12 -0.56 -16.19
CA ALA A 104 -2.36 0.04 -15.73
C ALA A 104 -2.32 0.34 -14.22
N LEU A 105 -1.62 -0.49 -13.44
CA LEU A 105 -1.46 -0.26 -11.99
C LEU A 105 -0.63 1.00 -11.73
N ARG A 106 0.48 1.23 -12.47
CA ARG A 106 1.29 2.45 -12.33
C ARG A 106 0.45 3.71 -12.62
N ALA A 107 -0.33 3.67 -13.69
CA ALA A 107 -1.22 4.79 -14.06
C ALA A 107 -2.33 5.01 -13.00
N LEU A 108 -2.86 3.93 -12.42
CA LEU A 108 -3.87 3.98 -11.36
C LEU A 108 -3.31 4.60 -10.07
N THR A 109 -2.12 4.13 -9.64
CA THR A 109 -1.55 4.49 -8.34
C THR A 109 -0.89 5.86 -8.31
N GLY A 110 -0.45 6.36 -9.47
CA GLY A 110 0.28 7.64 -9.56
C GLY A 110 1.69 7.58 -8.97
N GLY A 111 2.22 6.39 -8.74
CA GLY A 111 3.58 6.23 -8.22
C GLY A 111 3.99 4.78 -8.08
N HIS A 112 5.30 4.52 -8.08
CA HIS A 112 5.84 3.19 -7.89
C HIS A 112 7.27 3.22 -7.33
N PHE A 113 7.67 2.08 -6.78
CA PHE A 113 9.00 1.81 -6.28
C PHE A 113 10.03 1.70 -7.41
N LEU A 114 11.19 2.32 -7.23
CA LEU A 114 12.35 2.21 -8.12
C LEU A 114 13.42 1.29 -7.53
N ARG A 115 13.85 1.59 -6.31
CA ARG A 115 14.92 0.89 -5.61
C ARG A 115 14.97 1.27 -4.14
N HIS A 116 15.69 0.49 -3.35
CA HIS A 116 16.17 0.83 -2.00
C HIS A 116 17.61 0.33 -1.83
N PRO A 117 18.44 0.90 -0.95
CA PRO A 117 19.70 0.31 -0.52
C PRO A 117 19.44 -0.90 0.38
N PRO A 118 20.43 -1.78 0.58
CA PRO A 118 20.27 -2.96 1.43
C PRO A 118 20.22 -2.64 2.93
N GLU A 119 20.64 -1.44 3.32
CA GLU A 119 20.61 -0.97 4.70
C GLU A 119 19.23 -0.50 5.09
N HIS A 120 18.89 -0.64 6.37
CA HIS A 120 17.67 -0.11 6.98
C HIS A 120 18.03 1.05 7.91
N PRO A 121 18.29 2.25 7.38
CA PRO A 121 18.58 3.43 8.21
C PRO A 121 17.35 3.81 9.04
N PRO A 122 17.51 4.63 10.09
CA PRO A 122 16.38 5.30 10.72
C PRO A 122 15.66 6.17 9.67
N VAL A 123 14.40 5.85 9.39
CA VAL A 123 13.52 6.60 8.49
C VAL A 123 12.48 7.34 9.33
N THR A 124 12.45 8.66 9.20
CA THR A 124 11.46 9.53 9.84
C THR A 124 10.30 9.75 8.88
N ILE A 125 9.11 9.38 9.33
CA ILE A 125 7.85 9.60 8.60
C ILE A 125 7.17 10.83 9.19
N THR A 126 6.84 11.81 8.35
CA THR A 126 6.24 13.08 8.77
C THR A 126 5.02 13.39 7.92
N PRO A 127 3.83 13.66 8.52
CA PRO A 127 2.69 14.21 7.80
C PRO A 127 3.02 15.58 7.20
N VAL A 128 2.68 15.78 5.91
CA VAL A 128 3.00 17.04 5.19
C VAL A 128 1.76 17.81 4.74
N VAL A 129 0.58 17.28 4.98
CA VAL A 129 -0.71 17.89 4.62
C VAL A 129 -1.77 17.56 5.66
N ASP A 130 -2.75 18.45 5.85
CA ASP A 130 -3.97 18.16 6.60
C ASP A 130 -4.94 17.38 5.70
N HIS A 131 -5.13 16.11 6.01
CA HIS A 131 -5.94 15.19 5.24
C HIS A 131 -6.55 14.11 6.16
N PRO A 132 -7.76 13.56 5.88
CA PRO A 132 -8.34 12.50 6.71
C PRO A 132 -7.40 11.31 6.98
N ILE A 133 -6.49 10.97 6.06
CA ILE A 133 -5.50 9.89 6.27
C ILE A 133 -4.43 10.30 7.30
N THR A 134 -4.06 11.56 7.38
CA THR A 134 -3.04 12.07 8.32
C THR A 134 -3.62 12.59 9.63
N ASP A 135 -4.92 12.51 9.83
CA ASP A 135 -5.57 13.02 11.04
C ASP A 135 -5.05 12.37 12.32
N GLY A 136 -4.56 13.21 13.24
CA GLY A 136 -3.98 12.80 14.52
C GLY A 136 -2.70 11.97 14.41
N VAL A 137 -2.04 11.96 13.25
CA VAL A 137 -0.71 11.36 13.06
C VAL A 137 0.37 12.37 13.38
N THR A 138 1.34 11.96 14.18
CA THR A 138 2.55 12.73 14.47
C THR A 138 3.77 12.04 13.85
N SER A 139 4.87 12.77 13.67
CA SER A 139 6.12 12.19 13.14
C SER A 139 6.65 11.08 14.04
N PHE A 140 7.19 10.03 13.41
CA PHE A 140 7.80 8.88 14.07
C PHE A 140 9.01 8.39 13.27
N THR A 141 9.93 7.66 13.95
CA THR A 141 11.18 7.21 13.36
C THR A 141 11.49 5.78 13.77
N HIS A 142 11.71 4.91 12.79
CA HIS A 142 12.19 3.55 12.99
C HIS A 142 13.16 3.13 11.89
N PRO A 143 14.02 2.14 12.11
CA PRO A 143 14.75 1.48 11.01
C PRO A 143 13.76 0.95 9.98
N ASP A 144 13.98 1.27 8.71
CA ASP A 144 13.13 0.77 7.61
C ASP A 144 13.87 0.84 6.27
N GLU A 145 13.33 0.24 5.22
CA GLU A 145 13.81 0.44 3.87
C GLU A 145 13.53 1.87 3.42
N HIS A 146 14.57 2.59 3.00
CA HIS A 146 14.41 3.91 2.39
C HIS A 146 14.13 3.74 0.90
N TYR A 147 12.86 3.78 0.51
CA TYR A 147 12.43 3.66 -0.88
C TYR A 147 12.74 4.91 -1.67
N PHE A 148 13.36 4.73 -2.85
CA PHE A 148 13.37 5.73 -3.92
C PHE A 148 12.21 5.44 -4.85
N LEU A 149 11.42 6.46 -5.12
CA LEU A 149 10.12 6.35 -5.78
C LEU A 149 10.05 7.27 -7.00
N ASP A 150 9.27 6.87 -7.99
CA ASP A 150 8.76 7.74 -9.04
C ASP A 150 7.29 7.99 -8.76
N VAL A 151 6.93 9.25 -8.44
CA VAL A 151 5.59 9.66 -8.03
C VAL A 151 5.14 10.84 -8.88
N ASP A 152 3.93 10.79 -9.40
CA ASP A 152 3.36 11.82 -10.27
C ASP A 152 3.12 13.13 -9.50
N ASP A 153 3.23 14.26 -10.19
CA ASP A 153 3.02 15.59 -9.61
C ASP A 153 1.54 15.88 -9.28
N ASP A 154 0.60 15.12 -9.85
CA ASP A 154 -0.85 15.31 -9.69
C ASP A 154 -1.47 14.54 -8.51
N VAL A 155 -0.65 13.83 -7.73
CA VAL A 155 -1.12 13.19 -6.49
C VAL A 155 -1.08 14.14 -5.30
N THR A 156 -1.89 13.88 -4.29
CA THR A 156 -1.77 14.56 -2.99
C THR A 156 -0.70 13.84 -2.15
N GLN A 157 0.43 14.53 -1.89
CA GLN A 157 1.45 14.04 -0.98
C GLN A 157 0.90 14.07 0.46
N LEU A 158 0.92 12.92 1.14
CA LEU A 158 0.43 12.77 2.51
C LEU A 158 1.56 12.83 3.54
N LEU A 159 2.68 12.18 3.21
CA LEU A 159 3.79 11.93 4.11
C LEU A 159 5.11 12.17 3.39
N SER A 160 6.10 12.69 4.10
CA SER A 160 7.50 12.57 3.73
C SER A 160 8.18 11.42 4.48
N ALA A 161 9.20 10.82 3.86
CA ALA A 161 10.10 9.83 4.44
C ALA A 161 11.53 10.36 4.33
N THR A 162 12.14 10.68 5.47
CA THR A 162 13.48 11.30 5.52
C THR A 162 14.45 10.41 6.26
N SER A 163 15.66 10.23 5.71
CA SER A 163 16.79 9.56 6.36
C SER A 163 18.11 10.26 5.98
N GLU A 164 19.24 9.68 6.35
CA GLU A 164 20.56 10.13 5.88
C GLU A 164 20.72 10.09 4.35
N LEU A 165 19.85 9.34 3.66
CA LEU A 165 19.84 9.21 2.20
C LEU A 165 19.02 10.30 1.49
N GLY A 166 18.45 11.24 2.24
CA GLY A 166 17.63 12.34 1.74
C GLY A 166 16.15 12.19 2.07
N GLU A 167 15.32 12.89 1.30
CA GLU A 167 13.85 12.89 1.45
C GLU A 167 13.19 12.25 0.22
N GLN A 168 12.17 11.45 0.48
CA GLN A 168 11.29 10.83 -0.51
C GLN A 168 9.83 10.99 -0.07
N SER A 169 8.87 10.62 -0.94
CA SER A 169 7.48 10.47 -0.53
C SER A 169 7.36 9.34 0.49
N GLY A 170 6.70 9.59 1.62
CA GLY A 170 6.33 8.57 2.60
C GLY A 170 4.92 8.01 2.37
N GLY A 171 4.16 8.62 1.47
CA GLY A 171 2.81 8.21 1.11
C GLY A 171 2.06 9.30 0.37
N TRP A 172 1.11 8.88 -0.43
CA TRP A 172 0.28 9.77 -1.26
C TRP A 172 -1.12 9.22 -1.44
N CYS A 173 -2.03 10.04 -1.98
CA CYS A 173 -3.34 9.59 -2.41
C CYS A 173 -3.82 10.34 -3.66
N ARG A 174 -4.81 9.76 -4.33
CA ARG A 174 -5.55 10.35 -5.44
C ARG A 174 -6.93 9.73 -5.59
N THR A 175 -7.77 10.33 -6.40
CA THR A 175 -9.00 9.72 -6.89
C THR A 175 -8.78 9.13 -8.28
N HIS A 176 -9.51 8.06 -8.61
CA HIS A 176 -9.53 7.47 -9.94
C HIS A 176 -10.96 7.07 -10.30
N GLY A 177 -11.56 7.77 -11.29
CA GLY A 177 -12.99 7.64 -11.54
C GLY A 177 -13.80 8.00 -10.29
N SER A 178 -14.63 7.08 -9.81
CA SER A 178 -15.39 7.23 -8.56
C SER A 178 -14.68 6.65 -7.33
N GLY A 179 -13.54 5.99 -7.50
CA GLY A 179 -12.80 5.33 -6.43
C GLY A 179 -11.63 6.15 -5.89
N ARG A 180 -10.97 5.59 -4.89
CA ARG A 180 -9.89 6.24 -4.13
C ARG A 180 -8.67 5.34 -4.03
N VAL A 181 -7.50 5.92 -4.20
CA VAL A 181 -6.22 5.21 -4.10
C VAL A 181 -5.35 5.90 -3.07
N ALA A 182 -4.75 5.12 -2.17
CA ALA A 182 -3.74 5.62 -1.24
C ALA A 182 -2.53 4.67 -1.21
N ALA A 183 -1.35 5.22 -0.95
CA ALA A 183 -0.12 4.49 -0.73
C ALA A 183 0.52 4.94 0.57
N LEU A 184 0.89 3.97 1.41
CA LEU A 184 1.69 4.13 2.62
C LEU A 184 3.01 3.41 2.40
N VAL A 185 4.11 4.15 2.27
CA VAL A 185 5.42 3.62 1.89
C VAL A 185 6.14 2.89 3.02
N PRO A 186 6.12 3.34 4.31
CA PRO A 186 6.79 2.63 5.39
C PRO A 186 6.17 1.25 5.65
N GLY A 187 6.98 0.27 6.11
CA GLY A 187 6.42 -1.00 6.54
C GLY A 187 7.22 -2.27 6.22
N HIS A 188 8.55 -2.17 6.11
CA HIS A 188 9.40 -3.36 5.95
C HIS A 188 9.72 -4.01 7.30
N THR A 189 10.15 -3.22 8.26
CA THR A 189 10.61 -3.76 9.54
C THR A 189 9.47 -3.98 10.53
N ARG A 190 9.70 -4.91 11.46
CA ARG A 190 8.76 -5.19 12.55
C ARG A 190 8.54 -3.96 13.42
N GLU A 191 9.58 -3.19 13.68
CA GLU A 191 9.55 -1.98 14.49
C GLU A 191 8.64 -0.92 13.85
N MET A 192 8.80 -0.71 12.55
CA MET A 192 7.95 0.21 11.77
C MET A 192 6.48 -0.24 11.78
N LEU A 193 6.23 -1.54 11.55
CA LEU A 193 4.87 -2.10 11.56
C LEU A 193 4.21 -2.08 12.95
N ALA A 194 5.00 -2.14 14.04
CA ALA A 194 4.50 -2.09 15.40
C ALA A 194 4.20 -0.67 15.90
N GLU A 195 4.59 0.38 15.17
CA GLU A 195 4.42 1.78 15.55
C GLU A 195 2.93 2.17 15.67
N PRO A 196 2.49 2.78 16.79
CA PRO A 196 1.11 3.23 16.95
C PRO A 196 0.62 4.18 15.85
N MET A 197 1.49 5.08 15.36
CA MET A 197 1.13 5.99 14.26
C MET A 197 0.97 5.27 12.93
N MET A 198 1.70 4.16 12.68
CA MET A 198 1.48 3.33 11.51
C MET A 198 0.10 2.66 11.53
N ARG A 199 -0.35 2.17 12.71
CA ARG A 199 -1.73 1.66 12.87
C ARG A 199 -2.77 2.73 12.61
N ARG A 200 -2.52 3.96 13.11
CA ARG A 200 -3.42 5.10 12.88
C ARG A 200 -3.51 5.46 11.40
N LEU A 201 -2.37 5.53 10.72
CA LEU A 201 -2.32 5.75 9.27
C LEU A 201 -3.11 4.69 8.52
N LEU A 202 -2.92 3.41 8.87
CA LEU A 202 -3.65 2.31 8.24
C LEU A 202 -5.16 2.43 8.47
N ALA A 203 -5.59 2.66 9.73
CA ALA A 203 -7.01 2.84 10.06
C ALA A 203 -7.65 3.99 9.25
N ASN A 204 -6.99 5.13 9.22
CA ASN A 204 -7.46 6.31 8.49
C ASN A 204 -7.50 6.05 6.98
N ALA A 205 -6.46 5.42 6.41
CA ALA A 205 -6.40 5.09 4.99
C ALA A 205 -7.50 4.08 4.59
N VAL A 206 -7.76 3.06 5.42
CA VAL A 206 -8.87 2.12 5.21
C VAL A 206 -10.21 2.85 5.21
N ARG A 207 -10.47 3.72 6.20
CA ARG A 207 -11.70 4.53 6.25
C ARG A 207 -11.84 5.41 5.00
N TRP A 208 -10.79 6.11 4.65
CA TRP A 208 -10.83 7.01 3.49
C TRP A 208 -11.02 6.24 2.18
N CYS A 209 -10.27 5.17 1.93
CA CYS A 209 -10.39 4.38 0.70
C CYS A 209 -11.73 3.67 0.58
N SER A 210 -12.33 3.19 1.69
CA SER A 210 -13.63 2.52 1.67
C SER A 210 -14.83 3.47 1.65
N GLY A 211 -14.60 4.79 1.67
CA GLY A 211 -15.69 5.78 1.67
C GLY A 211 -16.44 5.85 3.01
N ALA A 212 -15.78 5.45 4.11
CA ALA A 212 -16.34 5.47 5.45
C ALA A 212 -16.29 6.86 6.08
#